data_90c0fe8977604f989e375d52a16fda08
#
_entry.id   90c0fe8977604f989e375d52a16fda08
#
_cell.length_a   1.000
_cell.length_b   1.000
_cell.length_c   1.000
_cell.angle_alpha   90.00
_cell.angle_beta   90.00
_cell.angle_gamma   90.00
#
_symmetry.space_group_name_H-M   'P 1'
#
loop_
_entity.id
_entity.type
_entity.pdbx_description
1 polymer ?
#
loop_
_entity_poly.entity_id
_entity_poly.type
_entity_poly.pdbx_seq_one_letter_code
_entity_poly.pdbx_strand_id
1 'polypeptide(L)'
;MRIKGFAWNHGDFQRQITKTWLGLVGPGVRDVGVTGEIFSDHTDIRPTMISLTGLQDDYVHDGRVLFEILTDHALPEALRQHRATLTDLVRAYKDINAPLGKLGKRTLREATVAIGSSDARYIAFKAELAELTRRRDALATRMIRMIEDAEFGGIPIDEEAAGRLIQAARELLESDR
;
A
#
# COMPACT_ATOMS: atom_id res chain seq x y z
N MET A 1 -25.47 7.71 15.05
CA MET A 1 -25.80 8.88 15.90
C MET A 1 -25.93 10.10 15.00
N ARG A 2 -27.11 10.72 14.90
CA ARG A 2 -27.29 11.98 14.16
C ARG A 2 -27.06 13.15 15.11
N ILE A 3 -25.98 13.89 14.92
CA ILE A 3 -25.75 15.13 15.66
C ILE A 3 -26.52 16.23 14.92
N LYS A 4 -27.57 16.77 15.54
CA LYS A 4 -28.38 17.89 15.00
C LYS A 4 -27.47 19.11 14.77
N GLY A 5 -27.45 19.63 13.52
CA GLY A 5 -26.71 20.85 13.18
C GLY A 5 -25.29 20.65 12.69
N PHE A 6 -24.81 19.40 12.52
CA PHE A 6 -23.50 19.11 11.94
C PHE A 6 -23.68 18.59 10.53
N ALA A 7 -23.33 19.39 9.52
CA ALA A 7 -23.47 19.02 8.12
C ALA A 7 -22.24 18.27 7.57
N TRP A 8 -21.08 18.42 8.21
CA TRP A 8 -19.80 17.89 7.74
C TRP A 8 -19.07 17.19 8.86
N ASN A 9 -18.60 15.98 8.58
CA ASN A 9 -17.73 15.22 9.47
C ASN A 9 -16.54 14.72 8.65
N HIS A 10 -15.34 14.77 9.21
CA HIS A 10 -14.14 14.18 8.65
C HIS A 10 -13.68 13.02 9.53
N GLY A 11 -13.04 12.02 8.95
CA GLY A 11 -12.61 10.83 9.67
C GLY A 11 -13.61 9.68 9.62
N ASP A 12 -14.45 9.64 8.60
CA ASP A 12 -15.35 8.52 8.30
C ASP A 12 -14.74 7.58 7.25
N PHE A 13 -15.21 6.33 7.25
CA PHE A 13 -14.79 5.29 6.28
C PHE A 13 -15.70 5.19 5.06
N GLN A 14 -16.61 6.12 4.87
CA GLN A 14 -17.47 6.14 3.69
C GLN A 14 -16.65 6.31 2.42
N ARG A 15 -17.08 5.63 1.34
CA ARG A 15 -16.35 5.61 0.08
C ARG A 15 -16.06 7.02 -0.47
N GLN A 16 -16.98 7.94 -0.38
CA GLN A 16 -16.84 9.33 -0.84
C GLN A 16 -15.84 10.16 -0.01
N ILE A 17 -15.49 9.69 1.19
CA ILE A 17 -14.50 10.33 2.06
C ILE A 17 -13.13 9.67 1.87
N THR A 18 -13.10 8.35 1.73
CA THR A 18 -11.85 7.57 1.63
C THR A 18 -11.31 7.50 0.21
N LYS A 19 -12.15 7.63 -0.82
CA LYS A 19 -11.74 7.71 -2.22
C LYS A 19 -11.67 9.15 -2.66
N THR A 20 -10.46 9.69 -2.65
CA THR A 20 -10.14 11.00 -3.19
C THR A 20 -9.42 10.84 -4.54
N TRP A 21 -9.08 11.94 -5.17
CA TRP A 21 -8.28 11.97 -6.38
C TRP A 21 -6.87 12.50 -6.06
N LEU A 22 -5.89 12.04 -6.81
CA LEU A 22 -4.52 12.55 -6.81
C LEU A 22 -4.22 13.07 -8.22
N GLY A 23 -3.80 14.33 -8.34
CA GLY A 23 -3.34 14.92 -9.58
C GLY A 23 -1.83 15.15 -9.52
N LEU A 24 -1.11 14.64 -10.54
CA LEU A 24 0.31 14.87 -10.71
C LEU A 24 0.56 15.41 -12.12
N VAL A 25 1.26 16.54 -12.20
CA VAL A 25 1.60 17.21 -13.47
C VAL A 25 3.01 17.76 -13.34
N GLY A 26 3.82 17.55 -14.36
CA GLY A 26 5.17 18.12 -14.40
C GLY A 26 6.16 17.31 -15.25
N PRO A 27 7.41 17.79 -15.36
CA PRO A 27 8.47 17.05 -16.02
C PRO A 27 8.64 15.66 -15.39
N GLY A 28 8.79 14.63 -16.21
CA GLY A 28 8.93 13.25 -15.74
C GLY A 28 7.61 12.53 -15.43
N VAL A 29 6.47 13.23 -15.43
CA VAL A 29 5.15 12.61 -15.27
C VAL A 29 4.54 12.30 -16.63
N ARG A 30 4.00 11.09 -16.80
CA ARG A 30 3.32 10.65 -18.02
C ARG A 30 1.92 11.24 -18.06
N ASP A 31 1.45 11.59 -19.25
CA ASP A 31 0.04 11.87 -19.48
C ASP A 31 -0.74 10.54 -19.58
N VAL A 32 -1.26 10.09 -18.46
CA VAL A 32 -2.09 8.87 -18.36
C VAL A 32 -3.58 9.21 -18.29
N GLY A 33 -3.92 10.50 -18.34
CA GLY A 33 -5.31 10.96 -18.17
C GLY A 33 -5.84 10.60 -16.77
N VAL A 34 -7.14 10.31 -16.69
CA VAL A 34 -7.78 9.86 -15.45
C VAL A 34 -7.82 8.34 -15.43
N THR A 35 -7.24 7.75 -14.38
CA THR A 35 -7.20 6.29 -14.20
C THR A 35 -7.63 5.87 -12.80
N GLY A 36 -8.23 4.70 -12.67
CA GLY A 36 -8.53 4.02 -11.41
C GLY A 36 -7.74 2.74 -11.20
N GLU A 37 -6.81 2.43 -12.12
CA GLU A 37 -6.05 1.18 -12.14
C GLU A 37 -4.86 1.19 -11.17
N ILE A 38 -4.38 2.39 -10.82
CA ILE A 38 -3.23 2.58 -9.95
C ILE A 38 -3.75 2.91 -8.55
N PHE A 39 -3.55 1.98 -7.61
CA PHE A 39 -3.85 2.25 -6.21
C PHE A 39 -2.76 3.15 -5.62
N SER A 40 -3.18 4.25 -5.03
CA SER A 40 -2.30 5.17 -4.32
C SER A 40 -2.97 5.70 -3.05
N ASP A 41 -2.17 6.13 -2.10
CA ASP A 41 -2.60 6.87 -0.93
C ASP A 41 -1.60 8.00 -0.60
N HIS A 42 -1.86 8.76 0.44
CA HIS A 42 -1.03 9.92 0.79
C HIS A 42 0.43 9.58 1.11
N THR A 43 0.71 8.35 1.55
CA THR A 43 2.07 7.91 1.87
C THR A 43 2.96 7.79 0.63
N ASP A 44 2.37 7.64 -0.57
CA ASP A 44 3.09 7.48 -1.83
C ASP A 44 3.59 8.82 -2.41
N ILE A 45 3.09 9.96 -1.91
CA ILE A 45 3.42 11.28 -2.46
C ILE A 45 4.90 11.60 -2.20
N ARG A 46 5.36 11.46 -0.96
CA ARG A 46 6.75 11.80 -0.58
C ARG A 46 7.79 11.00 -1.35
N PRO A 47 7.78 9.65 -1.35
CA PRO A 47 8.78 8.88 -2.10
C PRO A 47 8.73 9.16 -3.60
N THR A 48 7.55 9.40 -4.19
CA THR A 48 7.41 9.76 -5.60
C THR A 48 8.09 11.12 -5.90
N MET A 49 7.90 12.12 -5.05
CA MET A 49 8.53 13.43 -5.23
C MET A 49 10.04 13.38 -5.05
N ILE A 50 10.54 12.61 -4.08
CA ILE A 50 11.98 12.42 -3.86
C ILE A 50 12.60 11.74 -5.08
N SER A 51 11.99 10.68 -5.60
CA SER A 51 12.46 9.98 -6.80
C SER A 51 12.47 10.91 -8.03
N LEU A 52 11.41 11.70 -8.24
CA LEU A 52 11.32 12.67 -9.36
C LEU A 52 12.42 13.74 -9.32
N THR A 53 12.88 14.12 -8.14
CA THR A 53 13.94 15.12 -7.97
C THR A 53 15.34 14.51 -7.97
N GLY A 54 15.46 13.20 -8.09
CA GLY A 54 16.74 12.48 -8.06
C GLY A 54 17.43 12.52 -6.69
N LEU A 55 16.66 12.79 -5.64
CA LEU A 55 17.14 12.79 -4.27
C LEU A 55 17.05 11.38 -3.67
N GLN A 56 17.85 11.14 -2.64
CA GLN A 56 17.78 9.94 -1.80
C GLN A 56 17.23 10.29 -0.43
N ASP A 57 16.60 9.33 0.22
CA ASP A 57 16.08 9.46 1.57
C ASP A 57 16.56 8.25 2.40
N ASP A 58 16.92 8.49 3.64
CA ASP A 58 17.26 7.45 4.63
C ASP A 58 16.07 7.04 5.50
N TYR A 59 14.90 7.64 5.26
CA TYR A 59 13.66 7.32 5.94
C TYR A 59 12.96 6.14 5.27
N VAL A 60 12.58 5.14 6.07
CA VAL A 60 11.77 4.00 5.60
C VAL A 60 10.33 4.47 5.42
N HIS A 61 9.82 4.41 4.20
CA HIS A 61 8.50 4.89 3.85
C HIS A 61 7.42 3.81 4.05
N ASP A 62 6.24 4.23 4.49
CA ASP A 62 5.02 3.38 4.43
C ASP A 62 4.43 3.34 3.01
N GLY A 63 4.81 4.28 2.16
CA GLY A 63 4.44 4.40 0.77
C GLY A 63 5.51 3.92 -0.18
N ARG A 64 5.30 4.15 -1.46
CA ARG A 64 6.19 3.74 -2.56
C ARG A 64 6.25 4.80 -3.64
N VAL A 65 7.21 4.72 -4.52
CA VAL A 65 7.23 5.52 -5.75
C VAL A 65 6.10 5.07 -6.69
N LEU A 66 5.32 6.01 -7.19
CA LEU A 66 4.27 5.76 -8.20
C LEU A 66 4.90 5.67 -9.60
N PHE A 67 5.82 4.74 -9.80
CA PHE A 67 6.60 4.63 -11.04
C PHE A 67 5.74 4.34 -12.28
N GLU A 68 4.52 3.83 -12.12
CA GLU A 68 3.60 3.58 -13.23
C GLU A 68 3.21 4.86 -13.97
N ILE A 69 3.22 6.00 -13.29
CA ILE A 69 2.90 7.30 -13.87
C ILE A 69 4.15 8.13 -14.23
N LEU A 70 5.34 7.59 -14.01
CA LEU A 70 6.57 8.28 -14.36
C LEU A 70 7.07 7.85 -15.74
N THR A 71 7.71 8.78 -16.43
CA THR A 71 8.37 8.50 -17.72
C THR A 71 9.64 7.69 -17.49
N ASP A 72 10.07 6.92 -18.49
CA ASP A 72 11.23 6.04 -18.34
C ASP A 72 12.53 6.82 -18.04
N HIS A 73 12.68 8.04 -18.57
CA HIS A 73 13.86 8.87 -18.29
C HIS A 73 13.86 9.49 -16.89
N ALA A 74 12.72 9.52 -16.22
CA ALA A 74 12.61 9.99 -14.84
C ALA A 74 12.78 8.86 -13.81
N LEU A 75 12.95 7.62 -14.28
CA LEU A 75 13.09 6.45 -13.41
C LEU A 75 14.56 6.01 -13.31
N PRO A 76 15.03 5.64 -12.11
CA PRO A 76 16.25 4.88 -11.94
C PRO A 76 16.27 3.60 -12.78
N GLU A 77 17.46 3.17 -13.19
CA GLU A 77 17.64 1.98 -14.04
C GLU A 77 17.06 0.72 -13.39
N ALA A 78 17.26 0.54 -12.08
CA ALA A 78 16.75 -0.59 -11.33
C ALA A 78 15.23 -0.73 -11.40
N LEU A 79 14.49 0.40 -11.46
CA LEU A 79 13.03 0.41 -11.59
C LEU A 79 12.57 0.10 -13.03
N ARG A 80 13.39 0.44 -14.02
CA ARG A 80 13.05 0.21 -15.44
C ARG A 80 13.19 -1.24 -15.84
N GLN A 81 14.27 -1.88 -15.41
CA GLN A 81 14.65 -3.24 -15.85
C GLN A 81 13.62 -4.29 -15.44
N HIS A 82 13.04 -4.17 -14.25
CA HIS A 82 12.13 -5.17 -13.67
C HIS A 82 10.74 -4.59 -13.37
N ARG A 83 10.27 -3.68 -14.23
CA ARG A 83 9.03 -2.91 -13.99
C ARG A 83 7.79 -3.79 -13.73
N ALA A 84 7.65 -4.91 -14.42
CA ALA A 84 6.50 -5.81 -14.24
C ALA A 84 6.52 -6.45 -12.85
N THR A 85 7.64 -7.06 -12.46
CA THR A 85 7.83 -7.68 -11.14
C THR A 85 7.68 -6.65 -10.03
N LEU A 86 8.26 -5.45 -10.21
CA LEU A 86 8.12 -4.37 -9.26
C LEU A 86 6.65 -3.93 -9.11
N THR A 87 5.90 -3.81 -10.21
CA THR A 87 4.47 -3.49 -10.19
C THR A 87 3.69 -4.49 -9.34
N ASP A 88 3.94 -5.77 -9.53
CA ASP A 88 3.26 -6.83 -8.77
C ASP A 88 3.68 -6.84 -7.30
N LEU A 89 4.96 -6.59 -7.02
CA LEU A 89 5.47 -6.50 -5.65
C LEU A 89 4.84 -5.34 -4.87
N VAL A 90 4.82 -4.14 -5.47
CA VAL A 90 4.23 -2.96 -4.79
C VAL A 90 2.72 -3.08 -4.64
N ARG A 91 2.02 -3.70 -5.59
CA ARG A 91 0.58 -4.00 -5.44
C ARG A 91 0.34 -4.95 -4.29
N ALA A 92 1.09 -6.03 -4.19
CA ALA A 92 0.98 -6.99 -3.11
C ALA A 92 1.31 -6.36 -1.76
N TYR A 93 2.35 -5.50 -1.70
CA TYR A 93 2.69 -4.73 -0.51
C TYR A 93 1.53 -3.82 -0.06
N LYS A 94 0.96 -3.02 -0.96
CA LYS A 94 -0.17 -2.13 -0.63
C LYS A 94 -1.43 -2.92 -0.25
N ASP A 95 -1.66 -4.08 -0.84
CA ASP A 95 -2.79 -4.95 -0.48
C ASP A 95 -2.75 -5.41 0.98
N ILE A 96 -1.55 -5.65 1.54
CA ILE A 96 -1.39 -6.09 2.92
C ILE A 96 -1.05 -4.97 3.90
N ASN A 97 -0.39 -3.89 3.47
CA ASN A 97 0.12 -2.85 4.37
C ASN A 97 -0.72 -1.56 4.38
N ALA A 98 -1.34 -1.18 3.28
CA ALA A 98 -2.14 0.03 3.25
C ALA A 98 -3.39 -0.08 4.14
N PRO A 99 -3.76 0.96 4.92
CA PRO A 99 -4.93 0.93 5.80
C PRO A 99 -6.23 0.55 5.08
N LEU A 100 -6.39 1.00 3.84
CA LEU A 100 -7.53 0.66 2.97
C LEU A 100 -7.16 -0.36 1.88
N GLY A 101 -6.07 -1.08 2.05
CA GLY A 101 -5.70 -2.25 1.28
C GLY A 101 -6.69 -3.41 1.50
N LYS A 102 -6.45 -4.54 0.84
CA LYS A 102 -7.35 -5.71 0.96
C LYS A 102 -7.38 -6.24 2.39
N LEU A 103 -6.21 -6.35 3.05
CA LEU A 103 -6.12 -6.83 4.42
C LEU A 103 -6.82 -5.88 5.40
N GLY A 104 -6.53 -4.58 5.33
CA GLY A 104 -7.14 -3.59 6.20
C GLY A 104 -8.67 -3.57 6.10
N LYS A 105 -9.23 -3.65 4.88
CA LYS A 105 -10.67 -3.72 4.68
C LYS A 105 -11.28 -5.02 5.22
N ARG A 106 -10.57 -6.15 5.09
CA ARG A 106 -11.01 -7.44 5.64
C ARG A 106 -11.07 -7.37 7.16
N THR A 107 -9.98 -6.96 7.82
CA THR A 107 -9.90 -6.88 9.28
C THR A 107 -10.90 -5.89 9.87
N LEU A 108 -11.17 -4.77 9.19
CA LEU A 108 -12.19 -3.82 9.60
C LEU A 108 -13.60 -4.46 9.57
N ARG A 109 -13.91 -5.22 8.54
CA ARG A 109 -15.18 -5.95 8.43
C ARG A 109 -15.33 -6.99 9.54
N GLU A 110 -14.30 -7.79 9.76
CA GLU A 110 -14.27 -8.83 10.80
C GLU A 110 -14.38 -8.23 12.20
N ALA A 111 -13.68 -7.12 12.47
CA ALA A 111 -13.81 -6.37 13.70
C ALA A 111 -15.25 -5.91 13.96
N THR A 112 -15.91 -5.38 12.92
CA THR A 112 -17.31 -4.93 13.02
C THR A 112 -18.26 -6.07 13.36
N VAL A 113 -18.06 -7.25 12.73
CA VAL A 113 -18.85 -8.46 13.03
C VAL A 113 -18.57 -8.96 14.45
N ALA A 114 -17.31 -9.00 14.87
CA ALA A 114 -16.92 -9.47 16.19
C ALA A 114 -17.51 -8.58 17.31
N ILE A 115 -17.45 -7.26 17.16
CA ILE A 115 -18.04 -6.29 18.09
C ILE A 115 -19.57 -6.48 18.17
N GLY A 116 -20.23 -6.70 17.05
CA GLY A 116 -21.68 -6.92 16.98
C GLY A 116 -22.15 -8.28 17.49
N SER A 117 -21.24 -9.23 17.76
CA SER A 117 -21.58 -10.59 18.18
C SER A 117 -21.59 -10.75 19.70
N SER A 118 -20.40 -10.72 20.32
CA SER A 118 -20.24 -10.86 21.78
C SER A 118 -18.85 -10.44 22.22
N ASP A 119 -18.69 -10.13 23.52
CA ASP A 119 -17.40 -9.82 24.12
C ASP A 119 -16.39 -10.95 23.94
N ALA A 120 -16.83 -12.20 24.10
CA ALA A 120 -15.98 -13.37 23.91
C ALA A 120 -15.47 -13.47 22.47
N ARG A 121 -16.32 -13.22 21.47
CA ARG A 121 -15.89 -13.22 20.04
C ARG A 121 -14.95 -12.06 19.76
N TYR A 122 -15.19 -10.89 20.34
CA TYR A 122 -14.31 -9.74 20.19
C TYR A 122 -12.93 -9.97 20.80
N ILE A 123 -12.86 -10.60 21.98
CA ILE A 123 -11.58 -10.98 22.63
C ILE A 123 -10.81 -11.99 21.75
N ALA A 124 -11.48 -13.01 21.23
CA ALA A 124 -10.87 -13.98 20.33
C ALA A 124 -10.36 -13.30 19.05
N PHE A 125 -11.16 -12.43 18.42
CA PHE A 125 -10.75 -11.67 17.25
C PHE A 125 -9.49 -10.80 17.51
N LYS A 126 -9.37 -10.19 18.69
CA LYS A 126 -8.17 -9.40 19.03
C LYS A 126 -6.90 -10.27 19.04
N ALA A 127 -6.99 -11.50 19.51
CA ALA A 127 -5.84 -12.42 19.50
C ALA A 127 -5.49 -12.86 18.07
N GLU A 128 -6.50 -13.19 17.26
CA GLU A 128 -6.35 -13.51 15.84
C GLU A 128 -5.71 -12.34 15.08
N LEU A 129 -6.19 -11.12 15.32
CA LEU A 129 -5.66 -9.90 14.71
C LEU A 129 -4.21 -9.62 15.10
N ALA A 130 -3.83 -9.86 16.35
CA ALA A 130 -2.45 -9.68 16.81
C ALA A 130 -1.48 -10.61 16.07
N GLU A 131 -1.85 -11.87 15.89
CA GLU A 131 -1.04 -12.83 15.13
C GLU A 131 -0.98 -12.49 13.64
N LEU A 132 -2.10 -12.12 13.04
CA LEU A 132 -2.17 -11.68 11.66
C LEU A 132 -1.29 -10.43 11.43
N THR A 133 -1.35 -9.46 12.34
CA THR A 133 -0.53 -8.24 12.30
C THR A 133 0.96 -8.59 12.35
N ARG A 134 1.38 -9.47 13.25
CA ARG A 134 2.78 -9.90 13.37
C ARG A 134 3.29 -10.54 12.06
N ARG A 135 2.49 -11.40 11.45
CA ARG A 135 2.82 -12.04 10.15
C ARG A 135 2.89 -11.00 9.03
N ARG A 136 1.92 -10.10 8.98
CA ARG A 136 1.88 -8.99 8.02
C ARG A 136 3.12 -8.12 8.15
N ASP A 137 3.48 -7.68 9.35
CA ASP A 137 4.61 -6.78 9.59
C ASP A 137 5.94 -7.40 9.16
N ALA A 138 6.16 -8.68 9.48
CA ALA A 138 7.35 -9.40 9.05
C ALA A 138 7.48 -9.48 7.52
N LEU A 139 6.36 -9.67 6.83
CA LEU A 139 6.33 -9.74 5.37
C LEU A 139 6.48 -8.34 4.75
N ALA A 140 5.72 -7.36 5.23
CA ALA A 140 5.76 -5.98 4.75
C ALA A 140 7.16 -5.36 4.89
N THR A 141 7.85 -5.61 6.01
CA THR A 141 9.23 -5.16 6.22
C THR A 141 10.20 -5.69 5.16
N ARG A 142 10.04 -6.94 4.75
CA ARG A 142 10.89 -7.53 3.69
C ARG A 142 10.56 -6.95 2.32
N MET A 143 9.28 -6.73 2.04
CA MET A 143 8.82 -6.17 0.78
C MET A 143 9.28 -4.72 0.62
N ILE A 144 9.05 -3.88 1.64
CA ILE A 144 9.42 -2.46 1.54
C ILE A 144 10.93 -2.27 1.41
N ARG A 145 11.75 -3.05 2.09
CA ARG A 145 13.21 -3.01 1.92
C ARG A 145 13.62 -3.29 0.47
N MET A 146 13.08 -4.34 -0.14
CA MET A 146 13.37 -4.67 -1.54
C MET A 146 12.92 -3.57 -2.50
N ILE A 147 11.76 -2.94 -2.20
CA ILE A 147 11.23 -1.82 -2.99
C ILE A 147 12.15 -0.61 -2.85
N GLU A 148 12.52 -0.21 -1.65
CA GLU A 148 13.39 0.95 -1.39
C GLU A 148 14.82 0.75 -1.90
N ASP A 149 15.37 -0.45 -1.80
CA ASP A 149 16.66 -0.80 -2.39
C ASP A 149 16.66 -0.55 -3.90
N ALA A 150 15.55 -0.84 -4.58
CA ALA A 150 15.40 -0.55 -6.00
C ALA A 150 15.10 0.95 -6.26
N GLU A 151 14.27 1.58 -5.46
CA GLU A 151 13.83 2.97 -5.63
C GLU A 151 14.96 3.99 -5.34
N PHE A 152 15.72 3.76 -4.29
CA PHE A 152 16.72 4.69 -3.79
C PHE A 152 18.16 4.13 -3.73
N GLY A 153 18.29 2.82 -3.58
CA GLY A 153 19.58 2.15 -3.52
C GLY A 153 20.16 1.77 -4.89
N GLY A 154 19.36 1.84 -5.96
CA GLY A 154 19.77 1.44 -7.31
C GLY A 154 20.05 -0.06 -7.45
N ILE A 155 19.54 -0.88 -6.53
CA ILE A 155 19.72 -2.34 -6.51
C ILE A 155 18.60 -2.99 -7.33
N PRO A 156 18.92 -3.72 -8.43
CA PRO A 156 17.91 -4.42 -9.20
C PRO A 156 17.13 -5.44 -8.35
N ILE A 157 15.85 -5.60 -8.63
CA ILE A 157 15.00 -6.56 -7.92
C ILE A 157 15.39 -7.98 -8.28
N ASP A 158 15.59 -8.82 -7.26
CA ASP A 158 15.63 -10.27 -7.40
C ASP A 158 14.20 -10.78 -7.68
N GLU A 159 13.91 -11.13 -8.93
CA GLU A 159 12.57 -11.54 -9.37
C GLU A 159 12.06 -12.80 -8.66
N GLU A 160 12.95 -13.75 -8.34
CA GLU A 160 12.59 -14.97 -7.64
C GLU A 160 12.21 -14.67 -6.18
N ALA A 161 13.02 -13.86 -5.50
CA ALA A 161 12.72 -13.42 -4.14
C ALA A 161 11.44 -12.57 -4.09
N ALA A 162 11.24 -11.67 -5.05
CA ALA A 162 10.00 -10.89 -5.18
C ALA A 162 8.78 -11.80 -5.39
N GLY A 163 8.90 -12.80 -6.27
CA GLY A 163 7.84 -13.78 -6.51
C GLY A 163 7.43 -14.54 -5.24
N ARG A 164 8.40 -14.95 -4.41
CA ARG A 164 8.11 -15.57 -3.11
C ARG A 164 7.39 -14.63 -2.15
N LEU A 165 7.76 -13.35 -2.11
CA LEU A 165 7.10 -12.37 -1.26
C LEU A 165 5.67 -12.08 -1.73
N ILE A 166 5.45 -11.95 -3.04
CA ILE A 166 4.13 -11.77 -3.63
C ILE A 166 3.22 -12.95 -3.30
N GLN A 167 3.73 -14.17 -3.45
CA GLN A 167 2.97 -15.37 -3.12
C GLN A 167 2.61 -15.43 -1.64
N ALA A 168 3.56 -15.14 -0.73
CA ALA A 168 3.31 -15.09 0.70
C ALA A 168 2.25 -14.04 1.08
N ALA A 169 2.24 -12.89 0.38
CA ALA A 169 1.21 -11.88 0.58
C ALA A 169 -0.19 -12.36 0.14
N ARG A 170 -0.28 -13.10 -0.96
CA ARG A 170 -1.54 -13.72 -1.41
C ARG A 170 -2.05 -14.75 -0.40
N GLU A 171 -1.17 -15.63 0.08
CA GLU A 171 -1.50 -16.63 1.10
C GLU A 171 -1.99 -15.97 2.39
N LEU A 172 -1.34 -14.87 2.82
CA LEU A 172 -1.79 -14.11 3.98
C LEU A 172 -3.21 -13.53 3.79
N LEU A 173 -3.57 -13.12 2.58
CA LEU A 173 -4.91 -12.64 2.25
C LEU A 173 -5.96 -13.76 2.18
N GLU A 174 -5.55 -15.00 1.98
CA GLU A 174 -6.44 -16.17 1.84
C GLU A 174 -6.57 -16.98 3.13
N SER A 175 -5.66 -16.81 4.08
CA SER A 175 -5.43 -17.72 5.22
C SER A 175 -6.52 -17.77 6.29
N ASP A 176 -7.70 -17.15 6.10
CA ASP A 176 -8.82 -17.21 7.04
C ASP A 176 -10.19 -17.20 6.31
N ARG A 177 -10.31 -17.98 5.25
CA ARG A 177 -11.62 -18.28 4.63
C ARG A 177 -12.23 -19.53 5.21
#